data_10867be88debdf643b73dc443270aa5e
#
_entry.id   10867be88debdf643b73dc443270aa5e
#
_cell.length_a   1.000
_cell.length_b   1.000
_cell.length_c   1.000
_cell.angle_alpha   90.00
_cell.angle_beta   90.00
_cell.angle_gamma   90.00
#
_symmetry.space_group_name_H-M   'P 1'
#
loop_
_entity.id
_entity.type
_entity.pdbx_description
1 polymer ?
#
loop_
_entity_poly.entity_id
_entity_poly.type
_entity_poly.pdbx_seq_one_letter_code
_entity_poly.pdbx_strand_id
1 'polypeptide(L)'
;MTLGLDRLGAAAETTLVTPARVHEILAASILADGFDLVLDLRKSRGRRLVDARDGTAYLDMFGFFASNTLGMNHPALLGDKHFLANLTAAALNKPSNSDIYTVEMARFVDTFARVLGDPRLPHLFFIDGGGLAVENALKTAFDWKSRHNEMHGRPAELGTKVLHLTGAFHGRTGYTLSLTNTDPVKTARFPKFDWPRIDTPYTGPDHPDIEAAEAHALDQARRAFAENPHDIACFIAEPIQGEGGDRHLRPEFLRAIQELCHANDALFILDEVQTGVGMTGTVWAYQQLGLEPDIVAFGKKTQVCGIMAGGRVDEVPDNVFHVSSRLNSTWGGNLADMVRARRVFEVMEHEDLVARARELGPHLLARLTELSSAHAEVTDPRGRGLMCAITLATPELRNEVVTRLREDERILILGTGDRGIRFRPPLTVTKAELDEAVDALERVLR
;
A
#
# COMPACT_ATOMS: atom_id res chain seq x y z
N MET A 1 4.20 49.56 4.93
CA MET A 1 5.41 48.91 4.38
C MET A 1 4.95 47.81 3.42
N THR A 2 4.55 48.23 2.21
CA THR A 2 4.11 47.36 1.10
C THR A 2 5.34 46.99 0.29
N LEU A 3 6.05 45.96 0.70
CA LEU A 3 7.23 45.45 0.00
C LEU A 3 6.81 44.47 -1.09
N GLY A 4 6.83 44.99 -2.33
CA GLY A 4 7.43 44.25 -3.47
C GLY A 4 6.88 42.87 -3.85
N LEU A 5 5.58 42.55 -3.66
CA LEU A 5 4.97 41.32 -4.21
C LEU A 5 4.89 41.36 -5.75
N ASP A 6 4.93 42.56 -6.36
CA ASP A 6 4.88 42.71 -7.83
C ASP A 6 6.14 42.23 -8.57
N ARG A 7 7.27 42.06 -7.87
CA ARG A 7 8.51 41.53 -8.48
C ARG A 7 8.62 40.04 -8.55
N LEU A 8 7.84 39.30 -7.76
CA LEU A 8 7.79 37.81 -7.86
C LEU A 8 6.94 37.32 -9.03
N GLY A 9 5.99 38.14 -9.49
CA GLY A 9 5.15 37.80 -10.66
C GLY A 9 5.84 37.93 -12.00
N ALA A 10 6.77 38.90 -12.15
CA ALA A 10 7.39 39.19 -13.45
C ALA A 10 8.58 38.28 -13.82
N ALA A 11 9.17 37.56 -12.87
CA ALA A 11 10.29 36.64 -13.14
C ALA A 11 9.83 35.21 -13.51
N ALA A 12 8.55 34.89 -13.35
CA ALA A 12 8.01 33.53 -13.60
C ALA A 12 7.50 33.31 -15.04
N GLU A 13 7.49 34.33 -15.89
CA GLU A 13 6.96 34.22 -17.26
C GLU A 13 7.97 33.74 -18.34
N THR A 14 9.23 33.53 -17.99
CA THR A 14 10.28 33.35 -19.02
C THR A 14 10.53 31.91 -19.49
N THR A 15 9.89 30.90 -18.92
CA THR A 15 9.89 29.56 -19.51
C THR A 15 8.50 28.92 -19.35
N LEU A 16 7.63 29.13 -20.33
CA LEU A 16 6.33 28.46 -20.36
C LEU A 16 6.56 26.95 -20.45
N VAL A 17 6.34 26.23 -19.35
CA VAL A 17 6.32 24.78 -19.35
C VAL A 17 5.02 24.34 -19.98
N THR A 18 5.07 23.99 -21.27
CA THR A 18 3.91 23.45 -21.98
C THR A 18 3.80 21.94 -21.73
N PRO A 19 2.60 21.35 -21.80
CA PRO A 19 2.45 19.90 -21.66
C PRO A 19 3.36 19.08 -22.58
N ALA A 20 3.58 19.52 -23.82
CA ALA A 20 4.46 18.86 -24.77
C ALA A 20 5.93 18.78 -24.34
N ARG A 21 6.38 19.67 -23.46
CA ARG A 21 7.77 19.74 -22.99
C ARG A 21 8.02 19.09 -21.65
N VAL A 22 6.99 18.56 -20.99
CA VAL A 22 7.11 18.02 -19.63
C VAL A 22 8.14 16.90 -19.56
N HIS A 23 8.07 15.89 -20.43
CA HIS A 23 9.01 14.76 -20.43
C HIS A 23 10.45 15.21 -20.76
N GLU A 24 10.64 16.11 -21.73
CA GLU A 24 11.95 16.69 -22.05
C GLU A 24 12.59 17.37 -20.83
N ILE A 25 11.80 18.23 -20.15
CA ILE A 25 12.29 18.98 -19.00
C ILE A 25 12.63 18.04 -17.83
N LEU A 26 11.77 17.06 -17.53
CA LEU A 26 12.00 16.10 -16.46
C LEU A 26 13.21 15.20 -16.74
N ALA A 27 13.32 14.68 -17.98
CA ALA A 27 14.40 13.80 -18.37
C ALA A 27 15.79 14.47 -18.32
N ALA A 28 15.84 15.80 -18.37
CA ALA A 28 17.11 16.54 -18.20
C ALA A 28 17.70 16.42 -16.78
N SER A 29 16.90 16.05 -15.75
CA SER A 29 17.35 16.05 -14.36
C SER A 29 16.96 14.80 -13.58
N ILE A 30 15.94 14.07 -13.99
CA ILE A 30 15.45 12.84 -13.33
C ILE A 30 15.30 11.73 -14.36
N LEU A 31 15.31 10.47 -13.88
CA LEU A 31 14.91 9.32 -14.70
C LEU A 31 13.38 9.36 -14.89
N ALA A 32 12.93 9.84 -16.06
CA ALA A 32 11.51 9.98 -16.41
C ALA A 32 11.02 8.72 -17.14
N ASP A 33 10.95 7.58 -16.43
CA ASP A 33 10.60 6.24 -16.93
C ASP A 33 9.15 5.83 -16.63
N GLY A 34 8.28 6.79 -16.32
CA GLY A 34 6.84 6.57 -16.10
C GLY A 34 6.06 6.34 -17.39
N PHE A 35 4.73 6.36 -17.27
CA PHE A 35 3.87 6.32 -18.46
C PHE A 35 4.12 7.53 -19.37
N ASP A 36 4.06 7.32 -20.68
CA ASP A 36 4.03 8.44 -21.64
C ASP A 36 2.66 9.15 -21.61
N LEU A 37 2.42 9.84 -20.50
CA LEU A 37 1.20 10.58 -20.22
C LEU A 37 1.55 11.81 -19.37
N VAL A 38 1.03 12.96 -19.73
CA VAL A 38 1.11 14.19 -18.93
C VAL A 38 -0.25 14.48 -18.31
N LEU A 39 -0.39 14.19 -17.02
CA LEU A 39 -1.67 14.27 -16.32
C LEU A 39 -2.21 15.71 -16.22
N ASP A 40 -3.40 15.95 -16.77
CA ASP A 40 -4.17 17.19 -16.54
C ASP A 40 -4.93 17.09 -15.22
N LEU A 41 -4.38 17.72 -14.17
CA LEU A 41 -4.97 17.74 -12.83
C LEU A 41 -6.35 18.42 -12.79
N ARG A 42 -6.65 19.31 -13.74
CA ARG A 42 -7.89 20.09 -13.73
C ARG A 42 -9.01 19.45 -14.55
N LYS A 43 -8.67 18.74 -15.63
CA LYS A 43 -9.64 18.08 -16.51
C LYS A 43 -9.95 16.65 -16.11
N SER A 44 -9.02 15.94 -15.45
CA SER A 44 -9.25 14.59 -14.96
C SER A 44 -10.41 14.56 -13.97
N ARG A 45 -11.29 13.55 -14.06
CA ARG A 45 -12.49 13.41 -13.21
C ARG A 45 -12.76 11.94 -12.86
N GLY A 46 -13.03 11.67 -11.60
CA GLY A 46 -13.32 10.32 -11.14
C GLY A 46 -12.24 9.33 -11.56
N ARG A 47 -12.61 8.35 -12.36
CA ARG A 47 -11.72 7.30 -12.89
C ARG A 47 -11.20 7.61 -14.30
N ARG A 48 -11.38 8.85 -14.81
CA ARG A 48 -10.84 9.27 -16.10
C ARG A 48 -9.67 10.21 -15.89
N LEU A 49 -8.48 9.73 -16.29
CA LEU A 49 -7.25 10.52 -16.32
C LEU A 49 -7.09 11.11 -17.72
N VAL A 50 -6.86 12.42 -17.79
CA VAL A 50 -6.78 13.16 -19.06
C VAL A 50 -5.34 13.53 -19.34
N ASP A 51 -4.85 13.24 -20.54
CA ASP A 51 -3.57 13.74 -21.02
C ASP A 51 -3.66 15.23 -21.35
N ALA A 52 -2.80 16.04 -20.75
CA ALA A 52 -2.77 17.47 -20.94
C ALA A 52 -2.29 17.87 -22.34
N ARG A 53 -1.62 16.98 -23.09
CA ARG A 53 -1.05 17.24 -24.42
C ARG A 53 -2.13 17.31 -25.50
N ASP A 54 -3.09 16.38 -25.45
CA ASP A 54 -4.08 16.20 -26.52
C ASP A 54 -5.53 16.03 -26.01
N GLY A 55 -5.73 15.90 -24.70
CA GLY A 55 -7.05 15.71 -24.10
C GLY A 55 -7.53 14.25 -24.08
N THR A 56 -6.72 13.29 -24.50
CA THR A 56 -7.07 11.87 -24.46
C THR A 56 -7.39 11.45 -23.02
N ALA A 57 -8.53 10.77 -22.83
CA ALA A 57 -8.99 10.29 -21.53
C ALA A 57 -8.77 8.78 -21.38
N TYR A 58 -8.13 8.38 -20.28
CA TYR A 58 -7.84 6.99 -19.95
C TYR A 58 -8.68 6.54 -18.75
N LEU A 59 -9.22 5.32 -18.80
CA LEU A 59 -9.86 4.70 -17.66
C LEU A 59 -8.79 4.20 -16.69
N ASP A 60 -8.87 4.61 -15.43
CA ASP A 60 -7.89 4.31 -14.38
C ASP A 60 -8.22 3.01 -13.65
N MET A 61 -7.57 1.90 -14.05
CA MET A 61 -7.53 0.63 -13.34
C MET A 61 -6.19 0.45 -12.58
N PHE A 62 -5.34 1.46 -12.57
CA PHE A 62 -4.06 1.54 -11.91
C PHE A 62 -4.15 2.18 -10.52
N GLY A 63 -5.01 3.21 -10.36
CA GLY A 63 -5.25 3.91 -9.10
C GLY A 63 -3.99 4.44 -8.43
N PHE A 64 -2.95 4.82 -9.19
CA PHE A 64 -1.64 5.23 -8.67
C PHE A 64 -1.07 4.20 -7.67
N PHE A 65 -0.96 2.94 -8.08
CA PHE A 65 -0.60 1.79 -7.23
C PHE A 65 -1.55 1.58 -6.04
N ALA A 66 -2.85 1.78 -6.26
CA ALA A 66 -3.91 1.72 -5.24
C ALA A 66 -3.85 2.86 -4.19
N SER A 67 -3.28 4.01 -4.49
CA SER A 67 -3.30 5.17 -3.59
C SER A 67 -4.44 6.14 -3.86
N ASN A 68 -5.07 6.08 -5.03
CA ASN A 68 -6.19 6.94 -5.41
C ASN A 68 -7.52 6.36 -4.89
N THR A 69 -7.98 6.87 -3.76
CA THR A 69 -9.16 6.32 -3.07
C THR A 69 -10.47 6.69 -3.76
N LEU A 70 -10.65 7.98 -4.09
CA LEU A 70 -11.92 8.53 -4.60
C LEU A 70 -11.91 8.80 -6.11
N GLY A 71 -10.78 8.61 -6.79
CA GLY A 71 -10.57 9.12 -8.13
C GLY A 71 -10.24 10.62 -8.13
N MET A 72 -10.11 11.17 -9.34
CA MET A 72 -9.70 12.56 -9.52
C MET A 72 -10.86 13.54 -9.28
N ASN A 73 -10.57 14.62 -8.59
CA ASN A 73 -11.46 15.77 -8.45
C ASN A 73 -12.90 15.40 -8.01
N HIS A 74 -12.99 14.59 -6.95
CA HIS A 74 -14.28 14.15 -6.40
C HIS A 74 -15.15 15.35 -6.03
N PRO A 75 -16.47 15.36 -6.41
CA PRO A 75 -17.36 16.53 -6.17
C PRO A 75 -17.43 16.96 -4.71
N ALA A 76 -17.44 16.02 -3.77
CA ALA A 76 -17.48 16.30 -2.33
C ALA A 76 -16.25 17.03 -1.81
N LEU A 77 -15.10 16.93 -2.49
CA LEU A 77 -13.89 17.67 -2.17
C LEU A 77 -13.90 19.06 -2.82
N LEU A 78 -14.24 19.12 -4.12
CA LEU A 78 -14.24 20.40 -4.87
C LEU A 78 -15.35 21.37 -4.40
N GLY A 79 -16.49 20.85 -3.97
CA GLY A 79 -17.64 21.64 -3.50
C GLY A 79 -17.50 22.18 -2.07
N ASP A 80 -16.54 21.67 -1.29
CA ASP A 80 -16.37 22.02 0.11
C ASP A 80 -15.38 23.20 0.28
N LYS A 81 -15.91 24.41 0.34
CA LYS A 81 -15.12 25.64 0.50
C LYS A 81 -14.32 25.67 1.82
N HIS A 82 -14.88 25.10 2.89
CA HIS A 82 -14.20 25.08 4.19
C HIS A 82 -13.01 24.11 4.14
N PHE A 83 -13.19 22.94 3.56
CA PHE A 83 -12.10 21.99 3.32
C PHE A 83 -11.00 22.62 2.46
N LEU A 84 -11.35 23.27 1.33
CA LEU A 84 -10.38 23.90 0.45
C LEU A 84 -9.59 25.01 1.15
N ALA A 85 -10.25 25.82 2.00
CA ALA A 85 -9.56 26.85 2.80
C ALA A 85 -8.56 26.22 3.79
N ASN A 86 -8.96 25.18 4.51
CA ASN A 86 -8.08 24.46 5.43
C ASN A 86 -6.91 23.78 4.72
N LEU A 87 -7.18 23.15 3.56
CA LEU A 87 -6.13 22.55 2.74
C LEU A 87 -5.12 23.58 2.24
N THR A 88 -5.60 24.76 1.81
CA THR A 88 -4.72 25.87 1.40
C THR A 88 -3.84 26.34 2.56
N ALA A 89 -4.43 26.54 3.76
CA ALA A 89 -3.67 26.93 4.94
C ALA A 89 -2.61 25.89 5.31
N ALA A 90 -2.95 24.60 5.29
CA ALA A 90 -2.02 23.51 5.56
C ALA A 90 -0.93 23.37 4.49
N ALA A 91 -1.26 23.64 3.21
CA ALA A 91 -0.30 23.55 2.11
C ALA A 91 0.70 24.70 2.09
N LEU A 92 0.29 25.90 2.54
CA LEU A 92 1.19 27.06 2.67
C LEU A 92 2.18 26.92 3.84
N ASN A 93 1.88 26.07 4.82
CA ASN A 93 2.65 25.92 6.04
C ASN A 93 3.00 24.46 6.26
N LYS A 94 4.25 24.15 6.55
CA LYS A 94 4.71 22.80 6.87
C LYS A 94 5.24 22.75 8.32
N PRO A 95 4.35 22.66 9.33
CA PRO A 95 4.77 22.60 10.72
C PRO A 95 5.41 21.25 11.07
N SER A 96 6.21 21.27 12.15
CA SER A 96 6.66 20.04 12.80
C SER A 96 5.52 19.46 13.63
N ASN A 97 4.76 18.53 13.07
CA ASN A 97 3.62 17.89 13.75
C ASN A 97 4.05 17.03 14.95
N SER A 98 5.33 16.69 15.05
CA SER A 98 5.89 15.96 16.19
C SER A 98 6.10 16.84 17.42
N ASP A 99 6.21 18.16 17.25
CA ASP A 99 6.56 19.10 18.32
C ASP A 99 5.48 20.15 18.58
N ILE A 100 4.73 20.54 17.54
CA ILE A 100 3.68 21.56 17.62
C ILE A 100 2.41 21.02 16.97
N TYR A 101 1.36 20.89 17.77
CA TYR A 101 0.12 20.27 17.36
C TYR A 101 -0.86 21.31 16.79
N THR A 102 -1.68 20.85 15.84
CA THR A 102 -2.73 21.66 15.20
C THR A 102 -4.11 21.04 15.40
N VAL A 103 -5.14 21.87 15.31
CA VAL A 103 -6.54 21.41 15.31
C VAL A 103 -6.79 20.48 14.11
N GLU A 104 -6.17 20.77 12.99
CA GLU A 104 -6.28 19.98 11.75
C GLU A 104 -5.73 18.57 11.94
N MET A 105 -4.57 18.42 12.58
CA MET A 105 -4.00 17.11 12.93
C MET A 105 -4.91 16.36 13.89
N ALA A 106 -5.40 17.02 14.95
CA ALA A 106 -6.30 16.38 15.92
C ALA A 106 -7.58 15.85 15.25
N ARG A 107 -8.19 16.66 14.35
CA ARG A 107 -9.36 16.24 13.55
C ARG A 107 -9.06 15.05 12.62
N PHE A 108 -7.86 15.02 12.03
CA PHE A 108 -7.43 13.89 11.21
C PHE A 108 -7.31 12.62 12.05
N VAL A 109 -6.64 12.68 13.21
CA VAL A 109 -6.44 11.54 14.11
C VAL A 109 -7.78 11.00 14.60
N ASP A 110 -8.69 11.87 15.04
CA ASP A 110 -10.05 11.52 15.47
C ASP A 110 -10.84 10.83 14.35
N THR A 111 -10.81 11.39 13.14
CA THR A 111 -11.48 10.80 11.97
C THR A 111 -10.83 9.46 11.57
N PHE A 112 -9.49 9.35 11.62
CA PHE A 112 -8.78 8.11 11.36
C PHE A 112 -9.21 7.02 12.35
N ALA A 113 -9.19 7.33 13.65
CA ALA A 113 -9.58 6.39 14.70
C ALA A 113 -11.03 5.90 14.53
N ARG A 114 -11.94 6.78 14.14
CA ARG A 114 -13.37 6.45 13.93
C ARG A 114 -13.61 5.61 12.66
N VAL A 115 -12.96 5.95 11.54
CA VAL A 115 -13.24 5.33 10.22
C VAL A 115 -12.34 4.12 9.94
N LEU A 116 -11.09 4.18 10.33
CA LEU A 116 -10.07 3.17 10.02
C LEU A 116 -9.48 2.48 11.25
N GLY A 117 -9.68 3.02 12.46
CA GLY A 117 -9.07 2.50 13.68
C GLY A 117 -9.54 1.10 14.05
N ASP A 118 -8.71 0.38 14.78
CA ASP A 118 -9.07 -0.85 15.49
C ASP A 118 -8.83 -0.63 16.99
N PRO A 119 -9.83 -0.83 17.86
CA PRO A 119 -9.66 -0.66 19.30
C PRO A 119 -8.55 -1.52 19.92
N ARG A 120 -8.16 -2.61 19.26
CA ARG A 120 -7.05 -3.48 19.70
C ARG A 120 -5.67 -2.90 19.33
N LEU A 121 -5.63 -1.91 18.44
CA LEU A 121 -4.42 -1.25 17.95
C LEU A 121 -4.50 0.27 18.18
N PRO A 122 -4.59 0.74 19.45
CA PRO A 122 -4.89 2.13 19.77
C PRO A 122 -3.73 3.09 19.53
N HIS A 123 -2.50 2.60 19.45
CA HIS A 123 -1.32 3.44 19.28
C HIS A 123 -1.11 3.75 17.80
N LEU A 124 -0.96 5.03 17.49
CA LEU A 124 -0.73 5.51 16.11
C LEU A 124 0.62 6.25 16.02
N PHE A 125 1.33 6.00 14.94
CA PHE A 125 2.48 6.81 14.54
C PHE A 125 2.40 7.12 13.05
N PHE A 126 2.57 8.40 12.68
CA PHE A 126 2.46 8.87 11.30
C PHE A 126 3.81 9.31 10.74
N ILE A 127 4.04 9.02 9.46
CA ILE A 127 5.27 9.36 8.73
C ILE A 127 4.97 9.42 7.23
N ASP A 128 5.84 10.08 6.45
CA ASP A 128 5.71 10.12 5.00
C ASP A 128 6.42 8.92 4.35
N GLY A 129 5.65 8.10 3.61
CA GLY A 129 6.16 6.98 2.84
C GLY A 129 5.92 5.60 3.47
N GLY A 130 5.40 4.64 2.65
CA GLY A 130 5.07 3.28 3.09
C GLY A 130 6.29 2.49 3.59
N GLY A 131 7.45 2.64 2.93
CA GLY A 131 8.69 2.03 3.41
C GLY A 131 9.08 2.52 4.80
N LEU A 132 8.92 3.82 5.08
CA LEU A 132 9.19 4.39 6.41
C LEU A 132 8.14 3.97 7.44
N ALA A 133 6.89 3.72 7.03
CA ALA A 133 5.90 3.11 7.92
C ALA A 133 6.36 1.73 8.38
N VAL A 134 6.76 0.85 7.44
CA VAL A 134 7.30 -0.47 7.77
C VAL A 134 8.59 -0.36 8.60
N GLU A 135 9.51 0.56 8.30
CA GLU A 135 10.70 0.83 9.14
C GLU A 135 10.32 1.06 10.60
N ASN A 136 9.26 1.85 10.87
CA ASN A 136 8.84 2.14 12.23
C ASN A 136 8.06 0.99 12.87
N ALA A 137 7.37 0.14 12.09
CA ALA A 137 6.84 -1.13 12.57
C ALA A 137 7.96 -2.05 13.07
N LEU A 138 9.04 -2.18 12.28
CA LEU A 138 10.21 -2.98 12.66
C LEU A 138 10.95 -2.39 13.87
N LYS A 139 11.14 -1.06 13.93
CA LYS A 139 11.72 -0.40 15.10
C LYS A 139 10.90 -0.66 16.37
N THR A 140 9.59 -0.65 16.26
CA THR A 140 8.69 -1.00 17.37
C THR A 140 8.93 -2.44 17.82
N ALA A 141 9.04 -3.38 16.87
CA ALA A 141 9.29 -4.78 17.19
C ALA A 141 10.68 -5.02 17.79
N PHE A 142 11.72 -4.37 17.28
CA PHE A 142 13.08 -4.48 17.82
C PHE A 142 13.17 -3.95 19.25
N ASP A 143 12.63 -2.76 19.51
CA ASP A 143 12.61 -2.17 20.85
C ASP A 143 11.81 -3.05 21.84
N TRP A 144 10.64 -3.51 21.42
CA TRP A 144 9.80 -4.42 22.19
C TRP A 144 10.54 -5.71 22.53
N LYS A 145 11.14 -6.38 21.53
CA LYS A 145 11.82 -7.66 21.71
C LYS A 145 13.02 -7.56 22.64
N SER A 146 13.85 -6.53 22.47
CA SER A 146 15.00 -6.25 23.32
C SER A 146 14.57 -6.10 24.79
N ARG A 147 13.56 -5.24 25.06
CA ARG A 147 13.02 -5.02 26.41
C ARG A 147 12.32 -6.24 26.97
N HIS A 148 11.55 -6.95 26.15
CA HIS A 148 10.91 -8.19 26.55
C HIS A 148 11.95 -9.26 26.93
N ASN A 149 13.05 -9.37 26.20
CA ASN A 149 14.15 -10.24 26.57
C ASN A 149 14.75 -9.85 27.92
N GLU A 150 15.05 -8.57 28.13
CA GLU A 150 15.59 -8.06 29.40
C GLU A 150 14.66 -8.35 30.58
N MET A 151 13.36 -8.11 30.44
CA MET A 151 12.35 -8.42 31.48
C MET A 151 12.30 -9.90 31.85
N HIS A 152 12.71 -10.79 30.93
CA HIS A 152 12.75 -12.24 31.15
C HIS A 152 14.15 -12.78 31.43
N GLY A 153 15.12 -11.91 31.76
CA GLY A 153 16.49 -12.30 32.12
C GLY A 153 17.30 -12.85 30.93
N ARG A 154 16.92 -12.46 29.70
CA ARG A 154 17.62 -12.82 28.46
C ARG A 154 18.49 -11.64 27.99
N PRO A 155 19.49 -11.87 27.12
CA PRO A 155 20.32 -10.79 26.57
C PRO A 155 19.49 -9.73 25.81
N ALA A 156 19.62 -8.47 26.19
CA ALA A 156 18.89 -7.34 25.56
C ALA A 156 19.38 -7.01 24.16
N GLU A 157 20.59 -7.45 23.77
CA GLU A 157 21.14 -7.30 22.44
C GLU A 157 20.54 -8.23 21.38
N LEU A 158 19.77 -9.24 21.80
CA LEU A 158 18.97 -10.09 20.91
C LEU A 158 17.65 -9.41 20.54
N GLY A 159 17.00 -9.89 19.48
CA GLY A 159 15.80 -9.30 18.94
C GLY A 159 16.09 -8.44 17.71
N THR A 160 17.09 -8.83 16.94
CA THR A 160 17.60 -8.07 15.80
C THR A 160 17.17 -8.60 14.43
N LYS A 161 16.48 -9.75 14.40
CA LYS A 161 16.09 -10.45 13.16
C LYS A 161 14.59 -10.34 12.87
N VAL A 162 14.27 -10.39 11.58
CA VAL A 162 12.90 -10.37 11.07
C VAL A 162 12.68 -11.60 10.21
N LEU A 163 11.67 -12.40 10.56
CA LEU A 163 11.20 -13.48 9.71
C LEU A 163 10.24 -12.94 8.64
N HIS A 164 10.45 -13.29 7.37
CA HIS A 164 9.65 -12.76 6.26
C HIS A 164 9.50 -13.78 5.11
N LEU A 165 8.66 -13.43 4.12
CA LEU A 165 8.30 -14.31 3.01
C LEU A 165 9.14 -14.06 1.75
N THR A 166 9.29 -15.09 0.91
CA THR A 166 9.74 -14.94 -0.48
C THR A 166 8.72 -14.13 -1.30
N GLY A 167 9.18 -13.38 -2.31
CA GLY A 167 8.33 -12.56 -3.17
C GLY A 167 7.67 -11.37 -2.48
N ALA A 168 8.09 -10.99 -1.28
CA ALA A 168 7.55 -9.86 -0.53
C ALA A 168 8.07 -8.50 -1.03
N PHE A 169 7.23 -7.46 -0.88
CA PHE A 169 7.61 -6.07 -1.12
C PHE A 169 7.17 -5.18 0.06
N HIS A 170 8.14 -4.76 0.87
CA HIS A 170 7.91 -3.94 2.06
C HIS A 170 8.51 -2.53 1.97
N GLY A 171 9.04 -2.14 0.83
CA GLY A 171 9.72 -0.86 0.60
C GLY A 171 11.18 -1.03 0.21
N ARG A 172 11.88 0.08 0.05
CA ARG A 172 13.30 0.13 -0.39
C ARG A 172 14.15 1.07 0.46
N THR A 173 13.79 1.24 1.73
CA THR A 173 14.58 1.97 2.74
C THR A 173 15.53 1.02 3.48
N GLY A 174 16.22 1.44 4.52
CA GLY A 174 17.28 0.67 5.17
C GLY A 174 16.90 -0.76 5.54
N TYR A 175 15.96 -0.92 6.49
CA TYR A 175 15.51 -2.25 6.91
C TYR A 175 14.64 -2.93 5.85
N THR A 176 13.72 -2.18 5.23
CA THR A 176 12.74 -2.76 4.30
C THR A 176 13.37 -3.29 3.02
N LEU A 177 14.54 -2.76 2.62
CA LEU A 177 15.32 -3.27 1.49
C LEU A 177 15.74 -4.74 1.68
N SER A 178 15.99 -5.15 2.94
CA SER A 178 16.35 -6.53 3.29
C SER A 178 15.16 -7.49 3.17
N LEU A 179 13.94 -6.98 3.30
CA LEU A 179 12.69 -7.74 3.22
C LEU A 179 12.14 -7.82 1.79
N THR A 180 12.37 -6.78 0.97
CA THR A 180 11.89 -6.74 -0.42
C THR A 180 12.73 -7.65 -1.31
N ASN A 181 12.05 -8.59 -1.98
CA ASN A 181 12.71 -9.59 -2.81
C ASN A 181 11.90 -10.01 -4.04
N THR A 182 11.02 -9.13 -4.55
CA THR A 182 10.22 -9.36 -5.75
C THR A 182 11.02 -9.35 -7.05
N ASP A 183 12.06 -8.51 -7.12
CA ASP A 183 12.87 -8.30 -8.32
C ASP A 183 14.29 -7.91 -7.90
N PRO A 184 15.34 -8.66 -8.34
CA PRO A 184 16.72 -8.37 -8.02
C PRO A 184 17.18 -6.96 -8.41
N VAL A 185 16.66 -6.39 -9.50
CA VAL A 185 16.98 -5.03 -9.96
C VAL A 185 16.70 -3.99 -8.87
N LYS A 186 15.66 -4.20 -8.06
CA LYS A 186 15.25 -3.26 -7.00
C LYS A 186 16.19 -3.25 -5.80
N THR A 187 16.94 -4.33 -5.57
CA THR A 187 17.67 -4.55 -4.32
C THR A 187 19.13 -4.94 -4.51
N ALA A 188 19.58 -5.23 -5.74
CA ALA A 188 20.94 -5.60 -6.04
C ALA A 188 21.93 -4.47 -5.68
N ARG A 189 23.15 -4.84 -5.27
CA ARG A 189 24.26 -3.94 -4.98
C ARG A 189 24.05 -3.02 -3.75
N PHE A 190 22.97 -3.18 -3.01
CA PHE A 190 22.78 -2.47 -1.75
C PHE A 190 23.06 -3.39 -0.56
N PRO A 191 23.69 -2.90 0.54
CA PRO A 191 23.82 -3.65 1.77
C PRO A 191 22.46 -4.08 2.32
N LYS A 192 22.38 -5.29 2.84
CA LYS A 192 21.16 -5.87 3.42
C LYS A 192 21.48 -6.64 4.67
N PHE A 193 20.52 -6.77 5.57
CA PHE A 193 20.59 -7.66 6.71
C PHE A 193 20.29 -9.10 6.26
N ASP A 194 21.02 -10.05 6.81
CA ASP A 194 20.79 -11.48 6.59
C ASP A 194 19.75 -11.99 7.58
N TRP A 195 18.50 -11.73 7.26
CA TRP A 195 17.34 -12.14 8.05
C TRP A 195 16.68 -13.40 7.50
N PRO A 196 16.13 -14.28 8.37
CA PRO A 196 15.50 -15.51 7.93
C PRO A 196 14.31 -15.27 7.01
N ARG A 197 14.27 -16.02 5.92
CA ARG A 197 13.22 -15.97 4.91
C ARG A 197 12.65 -17.36 4.70
N ILE A 198 11.32 -17.46 4.59
CA ILE A 198 10.62 -18.69 4.31
C ILE A 198 9.85 -18.61 3.00
N ASP A 199 9.49 -19.75 2.44
CA ASP A 199 8.70 -19.81 1.22
C ASP A 199 7.30 -19.26 1.43
N THR A 200 6.70 -18.76 0.34
CA THR A 200 5.34 -18.20 0.36
C THR A 200 4.37 -19.21 -0.19
N PRO A 201 3.57 -19.86 0.64
CA PRO A 201 2.49 -20.71 0.18
C PRO A 201 1.29 -19.82 -0.19
N TYR A 202 0.95 -19.76 -1.47
CA TYR A 202 -0.19 -18.99 -1.96
C TYR A 202 -1.11 -19.87 -2.81
N THR A 203 -2.40 -19.52 -2.85
CA THR A 203 -3.35 -20.21 -3.71
C THR A 203 -3.06 -19.91 -5.17
N GLY A 204 -2.91 -20.95 -5.99
CA GLY A 204 -2.62 -20.78 -7.41
C GLY A 204 -2.03 -22.06 -8.03
N PRO A 205 -1.82 -22.06 -9.35
CA PRO A 205 -1.36 -23.24 -10.08
C PRO A 205 0.06 -23.70 -9.71
N ASP A 206 0.89 -22.79 -9.15
CA ASP A 206 2.25 -23.14 -8.73
C ASP A 206 2.27 -23.99 -7.44
N HIS A 207 1.16 -24.01 -6.68
CA HIS A 207 0.98 -24.81 -5.47
C HIS A 207 -0.27 -25.68 -5.57
N PRO A 208 -0.25 -26.75 -6.39
CA PRO A 208 -1.41 -27.64 -6.56
C PRO A 208 -1.80 -28.37 -5.26
N ASP A 209 -0.84 -28.57 -4.35
CA ASP A 209 -1.06 -29.01 -2.97
C ASP A 209 -0.68 -27.87 -2.02
N ILE A 210 -1.63 -26.99 -1.76
CA ILE A 210 -1.42 -25.82 -0.91
C ILE A 210 -1.14 -26.21 0.54
N GLU A 211 -1.71 -27.30 1.05
CA GLU A 211 -1.52 -27.74 2.42
C GLU A 211 -0.09 -28.26 2.64
N ALA A 212 0.47 -28.99 1.66
CA ALA A 212 1.87 -29.39 1.70
C ALA A 212 2.81 -28.19 1.62
N ALA A 213 2.51 -27.19 0.79
CA ALA A 213 3.29 -25.97 0.70
C ALA A 213 3.26 -25.16 2.02
N GLU A 214 2.10 -25.05 2.65
CA GLU A 214 1.93 -24.40 3.97
C GLU A 214 2.70 -25.16 5.08
N ALA A 215 2.58 -26.49 5.11
CA ALA A 215 3.32 -27.31 6.07
C ALA A 215 4.83 -27.13 5.91
N HIS A 216 5.34 -27.09 4.68
CA HIS A 216 6.74 -26.83 4.39
C HIS A 216 7.20 -25.45 4.89
N ALA A 217 6.45 -24.39 4.59
CA ALA A 217 6.76 -23.04 5.04
C ALA A 217 6.72 -22.92 6.57
N LEU A 218 5.76 -23.59 7.23
CA LEU A 218 5.68 -23.64 8.70
C LEU A 218 6.88 -24.36 9.30
N ASP A 219 7.37 -25.43 8.67
CA ASP A 219 8.58 -26.12 9.14
C ASP A 219 9.85 -25.27 8.95
N GLN A 220 9.93 -24.49 7.88
CA GLN A 220 10.99 -23.49 7.73
C GLN A 220 10.92 -22.43 8.83
N ALA A 221 9.72 -21.93 9.16
CA ALA A 221 9.53 -20.97 10.25
C ALA A 221 9.94 -21.54 11.61
N ARG A 222 9.54 -22.78 11.94
CA ARG A 222 9.96 -23.46 13.18
C ARG A 222 11.47 -23.60 13.28
N ARG A 223 12.14 -23.97 12.18
CA ARG A 223 13.61 -24.04 12.11
C ARG A 223 14.22 -22.65 12.32
N ALA A 224 13.71 -21.60 11.67
CA ALA A 224 14.21 -20.25 11.85
C ALA A 224 14.17 -19.80 13.31
N PHE A 225 13.08 -20.05 14.03
CA PHE A 225 12.99 -19.77 15.47
C PHE A 225 13.95 -20.62 16.31
N ALA A 226 14.11 -21.91 15.99
CA ALA A 226 15.00 -22.80 16.72
C ALA A 226 16.49 -22.43 16.53
N GLU A 227 16.86 -21.99 15.34
CA GLU A 227 18.24 -21.56 15.01
C GLU A 227 18.55 -20.14 15.54
N ASN A 228 17.54 -19.34 15.87
CA ASN A 228 17.67 -17.96 16.34
C ASN A 228 16.89 -17.75 17.64
N PRO A 229 17.24 -18.48 18.73
CA PRO A 229 16.49 -18.42 19.97
C PRO A 229 16.51 -17.00 20.55
N HIS A 230 15.31 -16.44 20.77
CA HIS A 230 15.06 -15.11 21.32
C HIS A 230 15.53 -13.93 20.43
N ASP A 231 16.05 -14.16 19.20
CA ASP A 231 16.60 -13.12 18.33
C ASP A 231 15.65 -12.68 17.21
N ILE A 232 14.62 -13.45 16.89
CA ILE A 232 13.58 -13.01 15.95
C ILE A 232 12.61 -12.09 16.69
N ALA A 233 12.59 -10.80 16.30
CA ALA A 233 11.72 -9.80 16.90
C ALA A 233 10.28 -9.90 16.39
N CYS A 234 10.12 -10.20 15.11
CA CYS A 234 8.80 -10.30 14.49
C CYS A 234 8.81 -11.16 13.23
N PHE A 235 7.62 -11.56 12.83
CA PHE A 235 7.30 -11.93 11.46
C PHE A 235 6.55 -10.79 10.77
N ILE A 236 6.82 -10.54 9.47
CA ILE A 236 6.09 -9.57 8.67
C ILE A 236 5.62 -10.19 7.35
N ALA A 237 4.37 -9.88 6.95
CA ALA A 237 3.83 -10.25 5.65
C ALA A 237 2.82 -9.22 5.13
N GLU A 238 2.68 -9.16 3.80
CA GLU A 238 1.48 -8.63 3.15
C GLU A 238 0.38 -9.70 3.23
N PRO A 239 -0.87 -9.41 3.63
CA PRO A 239 -1.96 -10.39 3.58
C PRO A 239 -2.22 -10.94 2.18
N ILE A 240 -1.96 -10.10 1.17
CA ILE A 240 -1.90 -10.44 -0.25
C ILE A 240 -0.64 -9.78 -0.80
N GLN A 241 0.30 -10.55 -1.33
CA GLN A 241 1.53 -10.01 -1.90
C GLN A 241 1.23 -9.28 -3.21
N GLY A 242 1.08 -7.95 -3.14
CA GLY A 242 0.65 -7.16 -4.28
C GLY A 242 1.67 -7.10 -5.41
N GLU A 243 2.90 -6.71 -5.13
CA GLU A 243 3.98 -6.59 -6.12
C GLU A 243 4.51 -7.96 -6.55
N GLY A 244 4.52 -8.92 -5.65
CA GLY A 244 5.01 -10.28 -5.87
C GLY A 244 4.13 -11.15 -6.76
N GLY A 245 2.98 -10.63 -7.25
CA GLY A 245 2.12 -11.37 -8.18
C GLY A 245 0.65 -11.51 -7.74
N ASP A 246 0.15 -10.66 -6.88
CA ASP A 246 -1.18 -10.78 -6.25
C ASP A 246 -1.39 -12.18 -5.64
N ARG A 247 -0.44 -12.61 -4.84
CA ARG A 247 -0.43 -13.92 -4.21
C ARG A 247 -1.28 -13.90 -2.94
N HIS A 248 -2.36 -14.66 -2.95
CA HIS A 248 -3.29 -14.75 -1.82
C HIS A 248 -2.85 -15.83 -0.85
N LEU A 249 -2.58 -15.43 0.40
CA LEU A 249 -2.28 -16.34 1.50
C LEU A 249 -3.58 -16.84 2.14
N ARG A 250 -3.62 -18.11 2.55
CA ARG A 250 -4.77 -18.64 3.26
C ARG A 250 -4.78 -18.18 4.73
N PRO A 251 -5.96 -17.93 5.31
CA PRO A 251 -6.08 -17.56 6.72
C PRO A 251 -5.46 -18.60 7.68
N GLU A 252 -5.56 -19.88 7.33
CA GLU A 252 -5.03 -21.00 8.11
C GLU A 252 -3.53 -20.89 8.30
N PHE A 253 -2.79 -20.62 7.22
CA PHE A 253 -1.35 -20.44 7.24
C PHE A 253 -0.95 -19.22 8.08
N LEU A 254 -1.57 -18.07 7.82
CA LEU A 254 -1.25 -16.83 8.54
C LEU A 254 -1.57 -16.94 10.04
N ARG A 255 -2.65 -17.65 10.40
CA ARG A 255 -2.99 -17.91 11.80
C ARG A 255 -1.97 -18.83 12.47
N ALA A 256 -1.54 -19.89 11.77
CA ALA A 256 -0.49 -20.78 12.31
C ALA A 256 0.85 -20.06 12.50
N ILE A 257 1.20 -19.13 11.61
CA ILE A 257 2.38 -18.26 11.77
C ILE A 257 2.19 -17.30 12.94
N GLN A 258 1.02 -16.69 13.12
CA GLN A 258 0.71 -15.82 14.27
C GLN A 258 0.89 -16.58 15.58
N GLU A 259 0.33 -17.79 15.70
CA GLU A 259 0.49 -18.66 16.87
C GLU A 259 1.96 -19.02 17.12
N LEU A 260 2.71 -19.32 16.07
CA LEU A 260 4.15 -19.62 16.18
C LEU A 260 4.95 -18.40 16.64
N CYS A 261 4.63 -17.19 16.15
CA CYS A 261 5.23 -15.95 16.65
C CYS A 261 4.97 -15.76 18.14
N HIS A 262 3.72 -15.90 18.58
CA HIS A 262 3.34 -15.74 19.99
C HIS A 262 4.04 -16.78 20.88
N ALA A 263 4.14 -18.03 20.43
CA ALA A 263 4.84 -19.10 21.16
C ALA A 263 6.36 -18.87 21.32
N ASN A 264 6.95 -18.00 20.47
CA ASN A 264 8.38 -17.67 20.48
C ASN A 264 8.67 -16.24 20.93
N ASP A 265 7.70 -15.58 21.58
CA ASP A 265 7.83 -14.18 22.02
C ASP A 265 8.26 -13.26 20.87
N ALA A 266 7.65 -13.39 19.70
CA ALA A 266 7.83 -12.51 18.54
C ALA A 266 6.52 -11.81 18.18
N LEU A 267 6.58 -10.59 17.65
CA LEU A 267 5.41 -9.86 17.20
C LEU A 267 4.97 -10.32 15.80
N PHE A 268 3.67 -10.25 15.54
CA PHE A 268 3.06 -10.52 14.24
C PHE A 268 2.66 -9.21 13.59
N ILE A 269 3.33 -8.86 12.47
CA ILE A 269 3.14 -7.60 11.74
C ILE A 269 2.50 -7.88 10.40
N LEU A 270 1.46 -7.09 10.06
CA LEU A 270 0.87 -7.10 8.73
C LEU A 270 1.12 -5.78 8.00
N ASP A 271 1.66 -5.90 6.80
CA ASP A 271 1.82 -4.78 5.87
C ASP A 271 0.54 -4.62 5.03
N GLU A 272 -0.31 -3.72 5.46
CA GLU A 272 -1.58 -3.37 4.80
C GLU A 272 -1.46 -2.10 3.93
N VAL A 273 -0.26 -1.69 3.60
CA VAL A 273 -0.02 -0.49 2.77
C VAL A 273 -0.77 -0.58 1.44
N GLN A 274 -0.92 -1.76 0.85
CA GLN A 274 -1.68 -1.92 -0.40
C GLN A 274 -3.09 -2.49 -0.19
N THR A 275 -3.26 -3.44 0.70
CA THR A 275 -4.50 -4.19 0.93
C THR A 275 -5.54 -3.42 1.71
N GLY A 276 -5.11 -2.51 2.58
CA GLY A 276 -5.97 -1.77 3.50
C GLY A 276 -6.84 -0.70 2.85
N VAL A 277 -7.62 -0.05 3.69
CA VAL A 277 -8.52 1.07 3.37
C VAL A 277 -9.56 0.68 2.31
N GLY A 278 -10.28 -0.41 2.58
CA GLY A 278 -11.46 -0.81 1.82
C GLY A 278 -11.22 -1.59 0.53
N MET A 279 -9.98 -1.64 0.00
CA MET A 279 -9.70 -2.27 -1.30
C MET A 279 -10.16 -3.72 -1.38
N THR A 280 -10.03 -4.48 -0.30
CA THR A 280 -10.39 -5.90 -0.22
C THR A 280 -11.84 -6.16 0.23
N GLY A 281 -12.64 -5.09 0.45
CA GLY A 281 -14.04 -5.19 0.91
C GLY A 281 -14.23 -5.17 2.43
N THR A 282 -13.14 -5.01 3.19
CA THR A 282 -13.11 -4.65 4.62
C THR A 282 -12.18 -3.46 4.81
N VAL A 283 -12.23 -2.77 5.93
CA VAL A 283 -11.32 -1.63 6.18
C VAL A 283 -9.87 -2.11 6.09
N TRP A 284 -9.55 -3.22 6.75
CA TRP A 284 -8.26 -3.91 6.68
C TRP A 284 -8.47 -5.37 6.23
N ALA A 285 -7.55 -5.90 5.43
CA ALA A 285 -7.68 -7.26 4.92
C ALA A 285 -7.63 -8.31 6.04
N TYR A 286 -6.85 -8.07 7.10
CA TYR A 286 -6.75 -9.00 8.23
C TYR A 286 -8.09 -9.27 8.92
N GLN A 287 -9.03 -8.30 8.87
CA GLN A 287 -10.35 -8.45 9.49
C GLN A 287 -11.15 -9.62 8.88
N GLN A 288 -11.12 -9.75 7.55
CA GLN A 288 -11.80 -10.86 6.87
C GLN A 288 -11.02 -12.17 6.91
N LEU A 289 -9.72 -12.12 7.27
CA LEU A 289 -8.88 -13.30 7.47
C LEU A 289 -8.94 -13.83 8.91
N GLY A 290 -9.61 -13.11 9.81
CA GLY A 290 -9.73 -13.48 11.22
C GLY A 290 -8.38 -13.52 11.95
N LEU A 291 -7.51 -12.55 11.64
CA LEU A 291 -6.18 -12.39 12.24
C LEU A 291 -6.18 -11.28 13.28
N GLU A 292 -5.25 -11.35 14.20
CA GLU A 292 -5.04 -10.36 15.26
C GLU A 292 -3.57 -9.90 15.29
N PRO A 293 -3.18 -9.01 14.36
CA PRO A 293 -1.82 -8.49 14.31
C PRO A 293 -1.52 -7.62 15.54
N ASP A 294 -0.25 -7.63 15.97
CA ASP A 294 0.27 -6.73 17.00
C ASP A 294 0.57 -5.34 16.42
N ILE A 295 0.96 -5.28 15.13
CA ILE A 295 1.25 -4.05 14.42
C ILE A 295 0.71 -4.16 12.99
N VAL A 296 0.10 -3.08 12.50
CA VAL A 296 -0.31 -2.91 11.10
C VAL A 296 0.39 -1.70 10.51
N ALA A 297 1.16 -1.90 9.44
CA ALA A 297 1.70 -0.80 8.65
C ALA A 297 0.69 -0.39 7.57
N PHE A 298 0.46 0.92 7.41
CA PHE A 298 -0.49 1.46 6.45
C PHE A 298 0.09 2.60 5.61
N GLY A 299 -0.53 2.84 4.45
CA GLY A 299 -0.09 3.88 3.51
C GLY A 299 -1.01 3.97 2.30
N LYS A 300 -0.49 4.55 1.21
CA LYS A 300 -1.22 4.70 -0.06
C LYS A 300 -2.57 5.40 0.12
N LYS A 301 -3.69 4.66 0.23
CA LYS A 301 -5.04 5.22 0.37
C LYS A 301 -5.25 6.02 1.65
N THR A 302 -4.47 5.79 2.68
CA THR A 302 -4.48 6.64 3.88
C THR A 302 -3.92 8.04 3.63
N GLN A 303 -3.24 8.28 2.51
CA GLN A 303 -2.55 9.51 2.11
C GLN A 303 -1.37 9.88 3.02
N VAL A 304 -1.49 9.67 4.31
CA VAL A 304 -0.41 9.71 5.30
C VAL A 304 -0.09 8.29 5.70
N CYS A 305 1.17 7.90 5.64
CA CYS A 305 1.60 6.57 6.02
C CYS A 305 1.85 6.48 7.53
N GLY A 306 1.94 5.27 8.06
CA GLY A 306 2.20 5.08 9.48
C GLY A 306 1.94 3.65 9.94
N ILE A 307 1.83 3.50 11.25
CA ILE A 307 1.51 2.23 11.90
C ILE A 307 0.38 2.40 12.92
N MET A 308 -0.39 1.34 13.09
CA MET A 308 -1.24 1.09 14.24
C MET A 308 -0.61 -0.05 15.04
N ALA A 309 -0.56 0.07 16.36
CA ALA A 309 0.02 -0.96 17.23
C ALA A 309 -0.79 -1.10 18.54
N GLY A 310 -0.67 -2.25 19.17
CA GLY A 310 -1.35 -2.56 20.43
C GLY A 310 -1.13 -4.01 20.83
N GLY A 311 -2.09 -4.59 21.54
CA GLY A 311 -2.01 -5.98 21.94
C GLY A 311 -0.73 -6.27 22.73
N ARG A 312 0.11 -7.17 22.20
CA ARG A 312 1.35 -7.58 22.85
C ARG A 312 2.42 -6.48 22.97
N VAL A 313 2.31 -5.40 22.16
CA VAL A 313 3.23 -4.24 22.31
C VAL A 313 3.13 -3.66 23.72
N ASP A 314 1.93 -3.68 24.34
CA ASP A 314 1.67 -3.16 25.68
C ASP A 314 2.13 -4.08 26.81
N GLU A 315 2.60 -5.31 26.51
CA GLU A 315 3.27 -6.17 27.49
C GLU A 315 4.59 -5.55 28.01
N VAL A 316 5.17 -4.61 27.23
CA VAL A 316 6.35 -3.84 27.60
C VAL A 316 5.93 -2.42 28.00
N PRO A 317 5.96 -2.06 29.31
CA PRO A 317 5.49 -0.74 29.77
C PRO A 317 6.24 0.45 29.17
N ASP A 318 7.55 0.30 28.94
CA ASP A 318 8.42 1.33 28.37
C ASP A 318 8.61 1.14 26.84
N ASN A 319 7.57 0.72 26.12
CA ASN A 319 7.61 0.57 24.67
C ASN A 319 7.74 1.93 23.96
N VAL A 320 7.94 1.91 22.65
CA VAL A 320 8.22 3.09 21.83
C VAL A 320 7.13 4.17 21.87
N PHE A 321 5.90 3.84 22.25
CA PHE A 321 4.80 4.80 22.35
C PHE A 321 4.77 5.51 23.72
N HIS A 322 5.49 5.00 24.72
CA HIS A 322 5.56 5.55 26.06
C HIS A 322 6.89 6.25 26.35
N VAL A 323 7.92 6.04 25.51
CA VAL A 323 9.24 6.67 25.67
C VAL A 323 9.45 7.73 24.61
N SER A 324 9.59 8.98 25.05
CA SER A 324 9.81 10.12 24.16
C SER A 324 11.02 9.92 23.24
N SER A 325 10.90 10.36 21.98
CA SER A 325 11.94 10.31 20.95
C SER A 325 12.34 8.93 20.44
N ARG A 326 11.69 7.83 20.87
CA ARG A 326 11.96 6.50 20.32
C ARG A 326 11.50 6.34 18.87
N LEU A 327 10.30 6.83 18.56
CA LEU A 327 9.82 7.04 17.19
C LEU A 327 9.60 8.53 16.98
N ASN A 328 10.26 9.10 15.98
CA ASN A 328 10.10 10.52 15.65
C ASN A 328 10.50 10.81 14.20
N SER A 329 9.96 11.88 13.66
CA SER A 329 10.44 12.56 12.44
C SER A 329 10.03 14.02 12.51
N THR A 330 10.81 14.91 11.88
CA THR A 330 10.56 16.36 11.94
C THR A 330 9.12 16.75 11.61
N TRP A 331 8.51 16.11 10.63
CA TRP A 331 7.15 16.47 10.21
C TRP A 331 6.05 15.57 10.76
N GLY A 332 6.35 14.35 11.22
CA GLY A 332 5.33 13.43 11.74
C GLY A 332 4.17 13.18 10.77
N GLY A 333 4.48 13.02 9.48
CA GLY A 333 3.53 13.08 8.36
C GLY A 333 3.27 14.52 7.87
N ASN A 334 2.72 14.67 6.66
CA ASN A 334 2.44 15.98 6.05
C ASN A 334 1.05 16.51 6.45
N LEU A 335 0.96 17.70 7.02
CA LEU A 335 -0.31 18.27 7.47
C LEU A 335 -1.32 18.48 6.32
N ALA A 336 -0.87 18.86 5.12
CA ALA A 336 -1.77 19.00 3.98
C ALA A 336 -2.37 17.65 3.56
N ASP A 337 -1.57 16.57 3.66
CA ASP A 337 -2.04 15.21 3.42
C ASP A 337 -3.00 14.74 4.51
N MET A 338 -2.79 15.12 5.77
CA MET A 338 -3.73 14.83 6.87
C MET A 338 -5.09 15.52 6.64
N VAL A 339 -5.09 16.78 6.24
CA VAL A 339 -6.33 17.53 5.92
C VAL A 339 -7.06 16.88 4.75
N ARG A 340 -6.34 16.48 3.69
CA ARG A 340 -6.93 15.79 2.54
C ARG A 340 -7.45 14.41 2.93
N ALA A 341 -6.66 13.63 3.64
CA ALA A 341 -7.01 12.27 4.09
C ALA A 341 -8.28 12.27 4.94
N ARG A 342 -8.39 13.18 5.90
CA ARG A 342 -9.58 13.33 6.72
C ARG A 342 -10.83 13.46 5.84
N ARG A 343 -10.80 14.35 4.84
CA ARG A 343 -11.96 14.55 3.97
C ARG A 343 -12.25 13.32 3.09
N VAL A 344 -11.21 12.64 2.63
CA VAL A 344 -11.33 11.36 1.90
C VAL A 344 -12.04 10.31 2.76
N PHE A 345 -11.67 10.17 4.04
CA PHE A 345 -12.30 9.20 4.95
C PHE A 345 -13.75 9.54 5.27
N GLU A 346 -14.07 10.82 5.45
CA GLU A 346 -15.46 11.27 5.62
C GLU A 346 -16.33 10.92 4.40
N VAL A 347 -15.80 11.06 3.17
CA VAL A 347 -16.49 10.66 1.94
C VAL A 347 -16.63 9.14 1.85
N MET A 348 -15.56 8.40 2.17
CA MET A 348 -15.61 6.93 2.18
C MET A 348 -16.71 6.38 3.10
N GLU A 349 -16.83 6.96 4.29
CA GLU A 349 -17.88 6.60 5.27
C GLU A 349 -19.26 6.99 4.76
N HIS A 350 -19.42 8.23 4.26
CA HIS A 350 -20.69 8.75 3.80
C HIS A 350 -21.26 7.98 2.58
N GLU A 351 -20.40 7.56 1.67
CA GLU A 351 -20.78 6.84 0.45
C GLU A 351 -20.66 5.31 0.59
N ASP A 352 -20.33 4.81 1.79
CA ASP A 352 -20.15 3.39 2.12
C ASP A 352 -19.24 2.65 1.13
N LEU A 353 -18.09 3.26 0.79
CA LEU A 353 -17.22 2.74 -0.27
C LEU A 353 -16.60 1.38 0.04
N VAL A 354 -16.50 1.02 1.33
CA VAL A 354 -16.00 -0.32 1.74
C VAL A 354 -17.02 -1.40 1.38
N ALA A 355 -18.32 -1.18 1.68
CA ALA A 355 -19.37 -2.11 1.28
C ALA A 355 -19.47 -2.20 -0.24
N ARG A 356 -19.35 -1.07 -0.95
CA ARG A 356 -19.34 -1.04 -2.41
C ARG A 356 -18.21 -1.90 -3.00
N ALA A 357 -16.99 -1.81 -2.46
CA ALA A 357 -15.87 -2.66 -2.90
C ALA A 357 -16.17 -4.15 -2.66
N ARG A 358 -16.83 -4.49 -1.54
CA ARG A 358 -17.28 -5.84 -1.21
C ARG A 358 -18.30 -6.37 -2.21
N GLU A 359 -19.24 -5.54 -2.65
CA GLU A 359 -20.27 -5.89 -3.62
C GLU A 359 -19.74 -6.03 -5.04
N LEU A 360 -18.85 -5.11 -5.47
CA LEU A 360 -18.31 -5.10 -6.83
C LEU A 360 -17.22 -6.13 -7.05
N GLY A 361 -16.51 -6.54 -6.00
CA GLY A 361 -15.40 -7.50 -6.11
C GLY A 361 -15.82 -8.85 -6.73
N PRO A 362 -16.88 -9.52 -6.25
CA PRO A 362 -17.38 -10.76 -6.85
C PRO A 362 -17.78 -10.59 -8.32
N HIS A 363 -18.32 -9.43 -8.71
CA HIS A 363 -18.63 -9.15 -10.11
C HIS A 363 -17.37 -9.09 -10.96
N LEU A 364 -16.34 -8.34 -10.55
CA LEU A 364 -15.07 -8.27 -11.27
C LEU A 364 -14.43 -9.65 -11.39
N LEU A 365 -14.38 -10.41 -10.28
CA LEU A 365 -13.80 -11.77 -10.28
C LEU A 365 -14.56 -12.72 -11.21
N ALA A 366 -15.90 -12.65 -11.24
CA ALA A 366 -16.70 -13.45 -12.17
C ALA A 366 -16.38 -13.14 -13.64
N ARG A 367 -16.28 -11.84 -14.00
CA ARG A 367 -15.91 -11.43 -15.35
C ARG A 367 -14.50 -11.90 -15.75
N LEU A 368 -13.54 -11.87 -14.81
CA LEU A 368 -12.19 -12.40 -15.05
C LEU A 368 -12.18 -13.91 -15.18
N THR A 369 -13.07 -14.62 -14.47
CA THR A 369 -13.24 -16.08 -14.60
C THR A 369 -13.86 -16.46 -15.95
N GLU A 370 -14.85 -15.70 -16.42
CA GLU A 370 -15.42 -15.87 -17.76
C GLU A 370 -14.35 -15.66 -18.84
N LEU A 371 -13.54 -14.60 -18.72
CA LEU A 371 -12.43 -14.32 -19.62
C LEU A 371 -11.40 -15.47 -19.64
N SER A 372 -11.02 -15.98 -18.48
CA SER A 372 -10.11 -17.14 -18.36
C SER A 372 -10.69 -18.41 -19.00
N SER A 373 -12.01 -18.60 -18.94
CA SER A 373 -12.68 -19.73 -19.57
C SER A 373 -12.73 -19.62 -21.10
N ALA A 374 -12.72 -18.39 -21.63
CA ALA A 374 -12.77 -18.11 -23.06
C ALA A 374 -11.38 -18.07 -23.73
N HIS A 375 -10.33 -17.81 -22.98
CA HIS A 375 -8.97 -17.60 -23.49
C HIS A 375 -7.96 -18.48 -22.73
N ALA A 376 -7.40 -19.48 -23.41
CA ALA A 376 -6.48 -20.45 -22.81
C ALA A 376 -5.18 -19.84 -22.26
N GLU A 377 -4.79 -18.68 -22.78
CA GLU A 377 -3.63 -17.90 -22.34
C GLU A 377 -3.87 -17.09 -21.06
N VAL A 378 -5.12 -17.02 -20.58
CA VAL A 378 -5.51 -16.34 -19.33
C VAL A 378 -5.82 -17.40 -18.27
N THR A 379 -5.09 -17.35 -17.17
CA THR A 379 -5.23 -18.34 -16.09
C THR A 379 -5.32 -17.66 -14.73
N ASP A 380 -5.65 -18.42 -13.70
CA ASP A 380 -5.60 -18.04 -12.30
C ASP A 380 -6.29 -16.68 -12.00
N PRO A 381 -7.59 -16.52 -12.35
CA PRO A 381 -8.36 -15.35 -11.90
C PRO A 381 -8.53 -15.43 -10.39
N ARG A 382 -8.10 -14.35 -9.69
CA ARG A 382 -8.10 -14.28 -8.24
C ARG A 382 -8.40 -12.87 -7.74
N GLY A 383 -8.90 -12.76 -6.53
CA GLY A 383 -9.19 -11.44 -5.95
C GLY A 383 -9.95 -11.46 -4.64
N ARG A 384 -9.89 -10.31 -3.95
CA ARG A 384 -10.71 -9.94 -2.80
C ARG A 384 -11.13 -8.49 -2.96
N GLY A 385 -12.44 -8.21 -2.90
CA GLY A 385 -12.96 -6.88 -3.22
C GLY A 385 -12.48 -6.44 -4.61
N LEU A 386 -11.99 -5.22 -4.73
CA LEU A 386 -11.47 -4.65 -5.98
C LEU A 386 -10.00 -4.98 -6.25
N MET A 387 -9.34 -5.69 -5.36
CA MET A 387 -7.98 -6.20 -5.53
C MET A 387 -8.03 -7.54 -6.27
N CYS A 388 -8.08 -7.48 -7.60
CA CYS A 388 -8.18 -8.65 -8.47
C CYS A 388 -7.01 -8.72 -9.45
N ALA A 389 -6.71 -9.94 -9.90
CA ALA A 389 -5.66 -10.21 -10.88
C ALA A 389 -5.96 -11.45 -11.72
N ILE A 390 -5.27 -11.54 -12.86
CA ILE A 390 -5.15 -12.73 -13.72
C ILE A 390 -3.69 -12.98 -14.02
N THR A 391 -3.37 -14.16 -14.51
CA THR A 391 -2.03 -14.55 -14.98
C THR A 391 -2.09 -14.86 -16.47
N LEU A 392 -1.16 -14.29 -17.27
CA LEU A 392 -1.02 -14.59 -18.68
C LEU A 392 0.02 -15.68 -18.92
N ALA A 393 -0.01 -16.28 -20.12
CA ALA A 393 0.86 -17.41 -20.46
C ALA A 393 2.36 -17.06 -20.38
N THR A 394 2.76 -15.87 -20.83
CA THR A 394 4.15 -15.42 -20.83
C THR A 394 4.32 -13.98 -20.39
N PRO A 395 5.53 -13.57 -19.93
CA PRO A 395 5.84 -12.17 -19.62
C PRO A 395 5.70 -11.24 -20.83
N GLU A 396 6.06 -11.71 -22.03
CA GLU A 396 5.99 -10.95 -23.27
C GLU A 396 4.53 -10.64 -23.61
N LEU A 397 3.64 -11.63 -23.57
CA LEU A 397 2.21 -11.46 -23.78
C LEU A 397 1.63 -10.48 -22.76
N ARG A 398 2.00 -10.59 -21.47
CA ARG A 398 1.57 -9.65 -20.44
C ARG A 398 1.97 -8.22 -20.80
N ASN A 399 3.22 -7.99 -21.23
CA ASN A 399 3.71 -6.67 -21.58
C ASN A 399 2.99 -6.12 -22.80
N GLU A 400 2.77 -6.94 -23.83
CA GLU A 400 1.99 -6.59 -25.03
C GLU A 400 0.56 -6.18 -24.67
N VAL A 401 -0.14 -7.01 -23.89
CA VAL A 401 -1.53 -6.74 -23.47
C VAL A 401 -1.64 -5.44 -22.68
N VAL A 402 -0.73 -5.19 -21.71
CA VAL A 402 -0.73 -3.92 -20.95
C VAL A 402 -0.48 -2.72 -21.86
N THR A 403 0.40 -2.85 -22.85
CA THR A 403 0.68 -1.79 -23.83
C THR A 403 -0.53 -1.50 -24.70
N ARG A 404 -1.15 -2.54 -25.29
CA ARG A 404 -2.34 -2.39 -26.16
C ARG A 404 -3.54 -1.87 -25.39
N LEU A 405 -3.77 -2.30 -24.13
CA LEU A 405 -4.81 -1.72 -23.27
C LEU A 405 -4.63 -0.20 -23.13
N ARG A 406 -3.40 0.28 -22.96
CA ARG A 406 -3.13 1.71 -22.87
C ARG A 406 -3.28 2.42 -24.21
N GLU A 407 -2.70 1.88 -25.28
CA GLU A 407 -2.55 2.57 -26.57
C GLU A 407 -3.81 2.47 -27.44
N ASP A 408 -4.43 1.30 -27.48
CA ASP A 408 -5.60 1.04 -28.33
C ASP A 408 -6.92 1.30 -27.58
N GLU A 409 -7.00 0.86 -26.31
CA GLU A 409 -8.24 0.83 -25.53
C GLU A 409 -8.35 1.96 -24.50
N ARG A 410 -7.29 2.75 -24.30
CA ARG A 410 -7.26 3.85 -23.32
C ARG A 410 -7.53 3.41 -21.88
N ILE A 411 -7.01 2.24 -21.51
CA ILE A 411 -7.07 1.69 -20.14
C ILE A 411 -5.69 1.74 -19.51
N LEU A 412 -5.55 2.39 -18.36
CA LEU A 412 -4.32 2.34 -17.57
C LEU A 412 -4.42 1.23 -16.54
N ILE A 413 -3.60 0.21 -16.69
CA ILE A 413 -3.52 -0.95 -15.81
C ILE A 413 -2.06 -1.36 -15.61
N LEU A 414 -1.76 -2.16 -14.59
CA LEU A 414 -0.39 -2.58 -14.29
C LEU A 414 -0.21 -4.10 -14.34
N GLY A 415 1.01 -4.49 -14.66
CA GLY A 415 1.49 -5.83 -14.39
C GLY A 415 1.74 -6.07 -12.89
N THR A 416 1.83 -7.35 -12.52
CA THR A 416 2.23 -7.82 -11.20
C THR A 416 3.00 -9.13 -11.33
N GLY A 417 4.05 -9.33 -10.53
CA GLY A 417 4.97 -10.44 -10.74
C GLY A 417 5.46 -10.46 -12.19
N ASP A 418 5.75 -11.65 -12.71
CA ASP A 418 6.29 -11.80 -14.08
C ASP A 418 5.20 -11.78 -15.16
N ARG A 419 4.03 -12.38 -14.90
CA ARG A 419 3.00 -12.64 -15.89
C ARG A 419 1.62 -12.11 -15.53
N GLY A 420 1.44 -11.53 -14.33
CA GLY A 420 0.15 -11.08 -13.85
C GLY A 420 -0.27 -9.72 -14.41
N ILE A 421 -1.57 -9.50 -14.51
CA ILE A 421 -2.21 -8.19 -14.67
C ILE A 421 -3.11 -7.97 -13.46
N ARG A 422 -3.01 -6.79 -12.83
CA ARG A 422 -3.72 -6.46 -11.59
C ARG A 422 -4.64 -5.26 -11.73
N PHE A 423 -5.82 -5.34 -11.14
CA PHE A 423 -6.80 -4.26 -11.06
C PHE A 423 -6.66 -3.54 -9.72
N ARG A 424 -6.55 -2.22 -9.76
CA ARG A 424 -6.45 -1.32 -8.59
C ARG A 424 -7.27 -0.05 -8.79
N PRO A 425 -8.55 -0.16 -9.21
CA PRO A 425 -9.34 1.04 -9.44
C PRO A 425 -9.59 1.82 -8.14
N PRO A 426 -9.90 3.13 -8.22
CA PRO A 426 -10.48 3.86 -7.09
C PRO A 426 -11.73 3.18 -6.56
N LEU A 427 -12.02 3.32 -5.24
CA LEU A 427 -13.18 2.68 -4.60
C LEU A 427 -14.53 3.16 -5.15
N THR A 428 -14.53 4.32 -5.82
CA THR A 428 -15.70 4.89 -6.49
C THR A 428 -15.97 4.29 -7.87
N VAL A 429 -15.20 3.29 -8.32
CA VAL A 429 -15.40 2.63 -9.61
C VAL A 429 -16.83 2.11 -9.75
N THR A 430 -17.38 2.15 -10.96
CA THR A 430 -18.71 1.61 -11.26
C THR A 430 -18.62 0.23 -11.89
N LYS A 431 -19.73 -0.52 -11.80
CA LYS A 431 -19.86 -1.81 -12.49
C LYS A 431 -19.58 -1.69 -13.99
N ALA A 432 -20.16 -0.66 -14.64
CA ALA A 432 -19.95 -0.41 -16.06
C ALA A 432 -18.49 -0.13 -16.44
N GLU A 433 -17.74 0.55 -15.57
CA GLU A 433 -16.31 0.80 -15.80
C GLU A 433 -15.46 -0.46 -15.60
N LEU A 434 -15.85 -1.35 -14.69
CA LEU A 434 -15.22 -2.67 -14.56
C LEU A 434 -15.50 -3.53 -15.80
N ASP A 435 -16.75 -3.53 -16.29
CA ASP A 435 -17.12 -4.23 -17.53
C ASP A 435 -16.37 -3.67 -18.73
N GLU A 436 -16.29 -2.33 -18.87
CA GLU A 436 -15.50 -1.67 -19.93
C GLU A 436 -14.05 -2.14 -19.94
N ALA A 437 -13.41 -2.24 -18.74
CA ALA A 437 -12.02 -2.65 -18.63
C ALA A 437 -11.82 -4.13 -18.99
N VAL A 438 -12.73 -5.02 -18.60
CA VAL A 438 -12.64 -6.46 -18.95
C VAL A 438 -12.97 -6.68 -20.42
N ASP A 439 -13.96 -5.98 -20.99
CA ASP A 439 -14.28 -6.05 -22.42
C ASP A 439 -13.10 -5.55 -23.29
N ALA A 440 -12.41 -4.50 -22.84
CA ALA A 440 -11.19 -4.03 -23.49
C ALA A 440 -10.07 -5.10 -23.44
N LEU A 441 -9.90 -5.74 -22.30
CA LEU A 441 -8.93 -6.83 -22.13
C LEU A 441 -9.25 -8.00 -23.08
N GLU A 442 -10.53 -8.36 -23.21
CA GLU A 442 -10.96 -9.41 -24.16
C GLU A 442 -10.68 -9.02 -25.62
N ARG A 443 -10.91 -7.75 -26.01
CA ARG A 443 -10.58 -7.29 -27.38
C ARG A 443 -9.10 -7.36 -27.71
N VAL A 444 -8.26 -7.03 -26.72
CA VAL A 444 -6.79 -7.08 -26.89
C VAL A 444 -6.26 -8.51 -26.97
N LEU A 445 -6.94 -9.48 -26.36
CA LEU A 445 -6.57 -10.90 -26.42
C LEU A 445 -7.01 -11.61 -27.72
N ARG A 446 -7.90 -11.03 -28.49
CA ARG A 446 -8.32 -11.52 -29.81
C ARG A 446 -7.30 -11.15 -30.88
#